data_d87a9b8727b853e2d21172d482675b00
#
_entry.id   d87a9b8727b853e2d21172d482675b00
#
_cell.length_a   1.000
_cell.length_b   1.000
_cell.length_c   1.000
_cell.angle_alpha   90.00
_cell.angle_beta   90.00
_cell.angle_gamma   90.00
#
_symmetry.space_group_name_H-M   'P 1'
#
loop_
_entity.id
_entity.type
_entity.pdbx_description
1 polymer ?
#
loop_
_entity_poly.entity_id
_entity_poly.type
_entity_poly.pdbx_seq_one_letter_code
_entity_poly.pdbx_strand_id
1 'polypeptide(L)'
;MIIKKLILSISLVMLFLPAKAEWTHVGTSGSSVLVFYVDYKNITVEGNYVKSKRLVDYHKEQKTEKGEFYWSAISIYTFDCMKKLQQVERFRYTDRMGGGTRLENDFFKSEWENVAAGTPNDNYFIRACAFRS
;
A
#
# COMPACT_ATOMS: atom_id res chain seq x y z
N MET A 1 -33.85 -18.06 40.53
CA MET A 1 -34.42 -16.74 40.20
C MET A 1 -33.40 -15.65 39.98
N ILE A 2 -32.12 -15.96 40.06
CA ILE A 2 -31.05 -14.97 39.87
C ILE A 2 -30.35 -15.18 38.52
N ILE A 3 -30.78 -16.16 37.77
CA ILE A 3 -30.16 -16.60 36.51
C ILE A 3 -30.47 -15.63 35.35
N LYS A 4 -31.39 -14.72 35.53
CA LYS A 4 -31.78 -13.76 34.49
C LYS A 4 -30.83 -12.56 34.32
N LYS A 5 -29.86 -12.40 35.21
CA LYS A 5 -28.89 -11.30 35.10
C LYS A 5 -27.52 -11.73 34.61
N LEU A 6 -27.36 -12.98 34.26
CA LEU A 6 -26.15 -13.46 33.56
C LEU A 6 -26.30 -13.37 32.05
N ILE A 7 -27.27 -12.62 31.60
CA ILE A 7 -27.47 -12.36 30.22
C ILE A 7 -26.55 -11.21 29.85
N LEU A 8 -25.46 -11.61 29.30
CA LEU A 8 -24.90 -10.93 28.19
C LEU A 8 -24.36 -9.54 28.44
N SER A 9 -23.26 -9.46 29.05
CA SER A 9 -22.24 -8.71 28.36
C SER A 9 -21.52 -9.69 27.38
N ILE A 10 -22.25 -10.16 26.39
CA ILE A 10 -21.58 -10.38 25.11
C ILE A 10 -21.17 -8.98 24.72
N SER A 11 -20.05 -8.58 25.26
CA SER A 11 -19.30 -7.49 24.71
C SER A 11 -19.15 -7.86 23.24
N LEU A 12 -19.82 -7.12 22.42
CA LEU A 12 -19.53 -7.02 21.01
C LEU A 12 -18.10 -6.55 20.96
N VAL A 13 -17.17 -7.49 21.07
CA VAL A 13 -15.79 -7.27 20.66
C VAL A 13 -15.90 -7.13 19.16
N MET A 14 -16.20 -5.91 18.72
CA MET A 14 -15.89 -5.53 17.37
C MET A 14 -14.39 -5.70 17.27
N LEU A 15 -14.00 -6.86 16.77
CA LEU A 15 -12.66 -7.08 16.28
C LEU A 15 -12.45 -6.07 15.18
N PHE A 16 -11.85 -4.94 15.52
CA PHE A 16 -11.26 -4.05 14.53
C PHE A 16 -10.08 -4.80 13.92
N LEU A 17 -10.41 -5.74 13.02
CA LEU A 17 -9.41 -6.31 12.16
C LEU A 17 -8.94 -5.17 11.25
N PRO A 18 -7.60 -4.89 11.21
CA PRO A 18 -7.10 -3.95 10.23
C PRO A 18 -7.59 -4.39 8.86
N ALA A 19 -8.04 -3.44 8.06
CA ALA A 19 -8.50 -3.72 6.71
C ALA A 19 -7.40 -4.46 5.96
N LYS A 20 -7.68 -5.70 5.53
CA LYS A 20 -6.74 -6.51 4.76
C LYS A 20 -6.56 -5.89 3.39
N ALA A 21 -5.31 -5.74 2.95
CA ALA A 21 -5.00 -5.26 1.62
C ALA A 21 -5.64 -6.19 0.56
N GLU A 22 -6.31 -5.60 -0.43
CA GLU A 22 -6.83 -6.30 -1.59
C GLU A 22 -6.07 -5.87 -2.84
N TRP A 23 -5.16 -6.71 -3.27
CA TRP A 23 -4.26 -6.40 -4.37
C TRP A 23 -4.90 -6.66 -5.72
N THR A 24 -4.99 -5.61 -6.54
CA THR A 24 -5.42 -5.69 -7.93
C THR A 24 -4.18 -5.62 -8.82
N HIS A 25 -3.99 -6.61 -9.67
CA HIS A 25 -2.90 -6.61 -10.66
C HIS A 25 -3.08 -5.47 -11.65
N VAL A 26 -2.05 -4.65 -11.81
CA VAL A 26 -2.09 -3.48 -12.69
C VAL A 26 -1.03 -3.48 -13.78
N GLY A 27 -0.05 -4.35 -13.71
CA GLY A 27 0.97 -4.43 -14.73
C GLY A 27 2.09 -5.40 -14.39
N THR A 28 2.89 -5.71 -15.40
CA THR A 28 4.09 -6.52 -15.29
C THR A 28 5.18 -5.86 -16.12
N SER A 29 6.42 -5.84 -15.62
CA SER A 29 7.54 -5.32 -16.39
C SER A 29 7.80 -6.18 -17.64
N GLY A 30 8.42 -5.61 -18.68
CA GLY A 30 8.72 -6.32 -19.92
C GLY A 30 9.63 -7.53 -19.75
N SER A 31 10.43 -7.58 -18.69
CA SER A 31 11.26 -8.72 -18.31
C SER A 31 10.51 -9.77 -17.48
N SER A 32 9.26 -9.53 -17.11
CA SER A 32 8.44 -10.35 -16.20
C SER A 32 9.04 -10.53 -14.80
N VAL A 33 10.01 -9.70 -14.42
CA VAL A 33 10.67 -9.76 -13.11
C VAL A 33 9.89 -8.99 -12.05
N LEU A 34 9.19 -7.94 -12.47
CA LEU A 34 8.42 -7.07 -11.59
C LEU A 34 6.93 -7.19 -11.91
N VAL A 35 6.13 -7.49 -10.89
CA VAL A 35 4.66 -7.49 -11.01
C VAL A 35 4.12 -6.43 -10.07
N PHE A 36 3.24 -5.58 -10.59
CA PHE A 36 2.69 -4.43 -9.89
C PHE A 36 1.23 -4.66 -9.51
N TYR A 37 0.90 -4.30 -8.28
CA TYR A 37 -0.46 -4.37 -7.74
C TYR A 37 -0.82 -3.06 -7.05
N VAL A 38 -2.09 -2.71 -7.05
CA VAL A 38 -2.62 -1.55 -6.31
C VAL A 38 -3.78 -2.01 -5.46
N ASP A 39 -3.86 -1.47 -4.24
CA ASP A 39 -4.99 -1.67 -3.35
C ASP A 39 -5.99 -0.53 -3.51
N TYR A 40 -6.92 -0.68 -4.45
CA TYR A 40 -7.96 0.31 -4.72
C TYR A 40 -9.08 0.33 -3.68
N LYS A 41 -9.24 -0.73 -2.87
CA LYS A 41 -10.31 -0.82 -1.89
C LYS A 41 -10.00 -0.10 -0.59
N ASN A 42 -8.73 0.11 -0.27
CA ASN A 42 -8.30 0.76 0.95
C ASN A 42 -7.68 2.14 0.67
N ILE A 43 -8.13 2.81 -0.37
CA ILE A 43 -7.76 4.19 -0.64
C ILE A 43 -8.42 5.09 0.40
N THR A 44 -7.65 5.98 0.99
CA THR A 44 -8.14 6.99 1.93
C THR A 44 -8.11 8.37 1.31
N VAL A 45 -9.14 9.16 1.56
CA VAL A 45 -9.28 10.52 1.05
C VAL A 45 -9.38 11.49 2.22
N GLU A 46 -8.53 12.50 2.23
CA GLU A 46 -8.53 13.57 3.21
C GLU A 46 -8.32 14.90 2.50
N GLY A 47 -9.42 15.61 2.27
CA GLY A 47 -9.40 16.86 1.51
C GLY A 47 -8.86 16.66 0.09
N ASN A 48 -7.78 17.36 -0.23
CA ASN A 48 -7.11 17.25 -1.53
C ASN A 48 -6.10 16.11 -1.61
N TYR A 49 -5.90 15.37 -0.50
CA TYR A 49 -4.92 14.30 -0.41
C TYR A 49 -5.59 12.94 -0.54
N VAL A 50 -4.97 12.09 -1.31
CA VAL A 50 -5.38 10.69 -1.47
C VAL A 50 -4.18 9.81 -1.13
N LYS A 51 -4.38 8.83 -0.25
CA LYS A 51 -3.37 7.80 0.05
C LYS A 51 -3.76 6.49 -0.59
N SER A 52 -2.80 5.88 -1.25
CA SER A 52 -2.94 4.59 -1.91
C SER A 52 -1.70 3.73 -1.69
N LYS A 53 -1.89 2.41 -1.64
CA LYS A 53 -0.79 1.45 -1.53
C LYS A 53 -0.56 0.77 -2.85
N ARG A 54 0.72 0.63 -3.21
CA ARG A 54 1.17 -0.14 -4.36
C ARG A 54 2.16 -1.20 -3.92
N LEU A 55 1.98 -2.40 -4.42
CA LEU A 55 2.88 -3.53 -4.18
C LEU A 55 3.70 -3.81 -5.42
N VAL A 56 4.98 -4.01 -5.24
CA VAL A 56 5.86 -4.60 -6.26
C VAL A 56 6.29 -5.97 -5.76
N ASP A 57 5.96 -7.00 -6.53
CA ASP A 57 6.34 -8.38 -6.27
C ASP A 57 7.44 -8.77 -7.25
N TYR A 58 8.58 -9.22 -6.71
CA TYR A 58 9.73 -9.61 -7.51
C TYR A 58 9.71 -11.10 -7.75
N HIS A 59 9.98 -11.54 -8.97
CA HIS A 59 10.09 -12.96 -9.29
C HIS A 59 11.47 -13.54 -9.00
N LYS A 60 12.39 -12.69 -8.57
CA LYS A 60 13.73 -13.08 -8.11
C LYS A 60 14.01 -12.42 -6.77
N GLU A 61 14.70 -13.12 -5.90
CA GLU A 61 15.18 -12.55 -4.66
C GLU A 61 16.05 -11.32 -4.94
N GLN A 62 15.76 -10.25 -4.25
CA GLN A 62 16.48 -9.00 -4.32
C GLN A 62 17.38 -8.84 -3.08
N LYS A 63 18.37 -8.00 -3.18
CA LYS A 63 19.27 -7.71 -2.08
C LYS A 63 19.40 -6.20 -1.92
N THR A 64 19.29 -5.72 -0.68
CA THR A 64 19.53 -4.31 -0.36
C THR A 64 21.03 -4.01 -0.39
N GLU A 65 21.39 -2.73 -0.38
CA GLU A 65 22.78 -2.29 -0.30
C GLU A 65 23.48 -2.82 0.96
N LYS A 66 22.73 -3.06 2.03
CA LYS A 66 23.23 -3.63 3.29
C LYS A 66 23.30 -5.16 3.28
N GLY A 67 22.91 -5.80 2.19
CA GLY A 67 22.98 -7.25 2.05
C GLY A 67 21.76 -8.02 2.58
N GLU A 68 20.65 -7.35 2.90
CA GLU A 68 19.43 -7.99 3.31
C GLU A 68 18.60 -8.43 2.10
N PHE A 69 18.01 -9.63 2.17
CA PHE A 69 17.21 -10.18 1.08
C PHE A 69 15.73 -9.82 1.21
N TYR A 70 15.09 -9.51 0.08
CA TYR A 70 13.67 -9.22 0.02
C TYR A 70 13.02 -9.71 -1.28
N TRP A 71 11.70 -9.94 -1.25
CA TRP A 71 10.94 -10.43 -2.39
C TRP A 71 9.82 -9.49 -2.82
N SER A 72 9.48 -8.53 -2.00
CA SER A 72 8.44 -7.56 -2.34
C SER A 72 8.66 -6.22 -1.64
N ALA A 73 8.00 -5.20 -2.15
CA ALA A 73 7.99 -3.87 -1.55
C ALA A 73 6.59 -3.27 -1.61
N ILE A 74 6.17 -2.65 -0.53
CA ILE A 74 4.92 -1.88 -0.48
C ILE A 74 5.30 -0.41 -0.40
N SER A 75 4.74 0.38 -1.31
CA SER A 75 4.87 1.83 -1.33
C SER A 75 3.54 2.47 -0.99
N ILE A 76 3.57 3.42 -0.06
CA ILE A 76 2.43 4.26 0.26
C ILE A 76 2.60 5.57 -0.50
N TYR A 77 1.71 5.82 -1.45
CA TYR A 77 1.66 7.06 -2.19
C TYR A 77 0.69 8.02 -1.52
N THR A 78 1.13 9.22 -1.24
CA THR A 78 0.26 10.34 -0.91
C THR A 78 0.25 11.27 -2.12
N PHE A 79 -0.92 11.43 -2.74
CA PHE A 79 -1.11 12.34 -3.86
C PHE A 79 -1.77 13.62 -3.38
N ASP A 80 -1.23 14.76 -3.79
CA ASP A 80 -1.92 16.05 -3.74
C ASP A 80 -2.63 16.22 -5.08
N CYS A 81 -3.93 15.98 -5.09
CA CYS A 81 -4.72 15.95 -6.32
C CYS A 81 -4.89 17.34 -6.96
N MET A 82 -4.79 18.40 -6.19
CA MET A 82 -4.90 19.78 -6.68
C MET A 82 -3.60 20.26 -7.30
N LYS A 83 -2.47 19.97 -6.66
CA LYS A 83 -1.15 20.43 -7.10
C LYS A 83 -0.42 19.44 -8.00
N LYS A 84 -0.99 18.26 -8.20
CA LYS A 84 -0.39 17.18 -8.98
C LYS A 84 1.01 16.81 -8.48
N LEU A 85 1.11 16.62 -7.15
CA LEU A 85 2.32 16.20 -6.45
C LEU A 85 2.13 14.83 -5.84
N GLN A 86 3.23 14.14 -5.61
CA GLN A 86 3.27 12.88 -4.88
C GLN A 86 4.37 12.84 -3.85
N GLN A 87 4.14 12.11 -2.78
CA GLN A 87 5.15 11.69 -1.81
C GLN A 87 5.04 10.19 -1.63
N VAL A 88 6.17 9.50 -1.58
CA VAL A 88 6.22 8.03 -1.54
C VAL A 88 6.98 7.58 -0.31
N GLU A 89 6.38 6.67 0.44
CA GLU A 89 7.05 5.89 1.50
C GLU A 89 7.15 4.45 1.03
N ARG A 90 8.30 3.82 1.18
CA ARG A 90 8.51 2.44 0.74
C ARG A 90 9.03 1.57 1.88
N PHE A 91 8.46 0.36 1.96
CA PHE A 91 8.86 -0.70 2.89
C PHE A 91 9.11 -1.99 2.11
N ARG A 92 10.21 -2.66 2.40
CA ARG A 92 10.57 -3.96 1.79
C ARG A 92 10.26 -5.10 2.73
N TYR A 93 9.91 -6.26 2.15
CA TYR A 93 9.45 -7.44 2.88
C TYR A 93 10.24 -8.68 2.48
N THR A 94 10.47 -9.59 3.44
CA THR A 94 11.27 -10.80 3.21
C THR A 94 10.61 -11.80 2.30
N ASP A 95 9.28 -11.81 2.21
CA ASP A 95 8.52 -12.73 1.39
C ASP A 95 7.78 -12.02 0.26
N ARG A 96 7.15 -12.81 -0.60
CA ARG A 96 6.34 -12.31 -1.69
C ARG A 96 5.06 -11.65 -1.19
N MET A 97 4.48 -10.80 -2.01
CA MET A 97 3.17 -10.16 -1.78
C MET A 97 3.06 -9.38 -0.47
N GLY A 98 4.16 -8.78 -0.01
CA GLY A 98 4.18 -8.03 1.24
C GLY A 98 4.15 -8.92 2.48
N GLY A 99 4.47 -10.21 2.31
CA GLY A 99 4.49 -11.18 3.39
C GLY A 99 5.82 -11.23 4.13
N GLY A 100 5.86 -12.11 5.12
CA GLY A 100 7.04 -12.28 5.96
C GLY A 100 7.25 -11.13 6.91
N THR A 101 8.49 -10.71 7.05
CA THR A 101 8.90 -9.65 7.96
C THR A 101 9.31 -8.41 7.17
N ARG A 102 8.81 -7.24 7.60
CA ARG A 102 9.29 -5.98 7.07
C ARG A 102 10.76 -5.80 7.48
N LEU A 103 11.62 -5.42 6.53
CA LEU A 103 13.01 -5.13 6.82
C LEU A 103 13.09 -3.90 7.73
N GLU A 104 13.70 -4.09 8.91
CA GLU A 104 13.97 -3.00 9.82
C GLU A 104 15.08 -2.11 9.25
N ASN A 105 15.07 -0.83 9.56
CA ASN A 105 16.06 0.14 9.11
C ASN A 105 16.15 0.32 7.58
N ASP A 106 15.19 -0.19 6.84
CA ASP A 106 15.08 -0.01 5.39
C ASP A 106 13.85 0.86 5.09
N PHE A 107 13.93 2.11 5.52
CA PHE A 107 12.85 3.09 5.32
C PHE A 107 13.26 4.09 4.25
N PHE A 108 12.40 4.26 3.28
CA PHE A 108 12.54 5.30 2.26
C PHE A 108 11.32 6.21 2.26
N LYS A 109 11.54 7.51 2.27
CA LYS A 109 10.50 8.52 2.10
C LYS A 109 11.01 9.59 1.15
N SER A 110 10.28 9.82 0.05
CA SER A 110 10.63 10.86 -0.90
C SER A 110 10.22 12.24 -0.41
N GLU A 111 10.84 13.26 -0.97
CA GLU A 111 10.27 14.61 -0.95
C GLU A 111 9.01 14.67 -1.82
N TRP A 112 8.27 15.76 -1.75
CA TRP A 112 7.17 16.00 -2.67
C TRP A 112 7.72 16.22 -4.09
N GLU A 113 7.18 15.47 -5.03
CA GLU A 113 7.63 15.45 -6.43
C GLU A 113 6.47 15.71 -7.37
N ASN A 114 6.74 16.33 -8.52
CA ASN A 114 5.74 16.45 -9.57
C ASN A 114 5.43 15.08 -10.18
N VAL A 115 4.15 14.81 -10.43
CA VAL A 115 3.73 13.66 -11.22
C VAL A 115 3.90 14.01 -12.71
N ALA A 116 4.79 13.31 -13.39
CA ALA A 116 5.07 13.58 -14.80
C ALA A 116 3.89 13.13 -15.68
N ALA A 117 3.39 14.05 -16.51
CA ALA A 117 2.28 13.78 -17.42
C ALA A 117 2.61 12.67 -18.42
N GLY A 118 1.64 11.81 -18.71
CA GLY A 118 1.75 10.75 -19.71
C GLY A 118 2.57 9.53 -19.27
N THR A 119 3.02 9.47 -18.04
CA THR A 119 3.74 8.33 -17.49
C THR A 119 2.78 7.30 -16.87
N PRO A 120 3.22 6.04 -16.66
CA PRO A 120 2.42 5.06 -15.89
C PRO A 120 2.04 5.57 -14.50
N ASN A 121 2.89 6.34 -13.87
CA ASN A 121 2.62 6.95 -12.57
C ASN A 121 1.54 8.04 -12.64
N ASP A 122 1.44 8.75 -13.75
CA ASP A 122 0.36 9.70 -14.00
C ASP A 122 -1.00 8.99 -14.10
N ASN A 123 -1.05 7.84 -14.78
CA ASN A 123 -2.26 7.01 -14.82
C ASN A 123 -2.67 6.54 -13.42
N TYR A 124 -1.73 6.15 -12.60
CA TYR A 124 -2.00 5.80 -11.20
C TYR A 124 -2.55 6.99 -10.42
N PHE A 125 -1.93 8.16 -10.55
CA PHE A 125 -2.39 9.41 -9.95
C PHE A 125 -3.83 9.74 -10.34
N ILE A 126 -4.15 9.70 -11.63
CA ILE A 126 -5.50 10.01 -12.15
C ILE A 126 -6.52 9.04 -11.56
N ARG A 127 -6.24 7.75 -11.55
CA ARG A 127 -7.16 6.74 -11.02
C ARG A 127 -7.34 6.86 -9.51
N ALA A 128 -6.28 7.09 -8.76
CA ALA A 128 -6.37 7.26 -7.31
C ALA A 128 -7.13 8.54 -6.96
N CYS A 129 -6.85 9.65 -7.62
CA CYS A 129 -7.53 10.92 -7.35
C CYS A 129 -9.01 10.92 -7.76
N ALA A 130 -9.44 10.00 -8.63
CA ALA A 130 -10.85 9.84 -8.99
C ALA A 130 -11.71 9.40 -7.78
N PHE A 131 -11.12 8.78 -6.78
CA PHE A 131 -11.82 8.43 -5.53
C PHE A 131 -12.18 9.63 -4.66
N ARG A 132 -11.63 10.79 -4.97
CA ARG A 132 -11.88 12.02 -4.22
C ARG A 132 -13.25 12.64 -4.51
N SER A 133 -13.82 12.36 -5.64
CA SER A 133 -15.10 12.95 -6.07
C SER A 133 -16.31 12.36 -5.37
#